data_b2f069cd5c2faf41385792a00140e686
#
_entry.id   b2f069cd5c2faf41385792a00140e686
#
_cell.length_a   1.000
_cell.length_b   1.000
_cell.length_c   1.000
_cell.angle_alpha   90.00
_cell.angle_beta   90.00
_cell.angle_gamma   90.00
#
_symmetry.space_group_name_H-M   'P 1'
#
loop_
_entity.id
_entity.type
_entity.pdbx_description
1 polymer ?
#
loop_
_entity_poly.entity_id
_entity_poly.type
_entity_poly.pdbx_seq_one_letter_code
_entity_poly.pdbx_strand_id
1 'polypeptide(L)'
;MATEPTKRPDDRLALAAALATVCAWASAFVAIRAISSELSPGAMSLLRLGVSTLILAVLLVTRREPLPGRAAMGGAALCGVLWFGIYNVALASGERLVDAGTAALLVNIGPVLIALLAGVLLREGFPRPLLAGSTIGLAGICVIALGASRVMRPFAACSSCLLAAVAYAGGVVAQKPALARSSA
;
A
#
# COMPACT_ATOMS: atom_id res chain seq x y z
N MET A 1 28.65 29.82 -2.94
CA MET A 1 27.85 28.86 -3.72
C MET A 1 26.45 28.89 -3.08
N ALA A 2 25.53 29.68 -3.67
CA ALA A 2 24.20 29.91 -3.12
C ALA A 2 23.35 28.68 -3.44
N THR A 3 22.82 28.02 -2.39
CA THR A 3 21.83 26.95 -2.52
C THR A 3 20.54 27.57 -3.04
N GLU A 4 20.12 27.21 -4.26
CA GLU A 4 18.80 27.55 -4.79
C GLU A 4 17.73 27.11 -3.79
N PRO A 5 16.75 27.97 -3.47
CA PRO A 5 15.63 27.57 -2.62
C PRO A 5 14.81 26.53 -3.38
N THR A 6 14.80 25.29 -2.89
CA THR A 6 13.89 24.25 -3.36
C THR A 6 12.46 24.79 -3.27
N LYS A 7 11.84 25.00 -4.44
CA LYS A 7 10.46 25.49 -4.57
C LYS A 7 9.56 24.50 -3.79
N ARG A 8 9.02 24.95 -2.65
CA ARG A 8 8.04 24.17 -1.90
C ARG A 8 6.86 23.88 -2.81
N PRO A 9 6.43 22.62 -2.94
CA PRO A 9 5.22 22.34 -3.69
C PRO A 9 4.08 23.17 -3.09
N ASP A 10 3.21 23.71 -3.96
CA ASP A 10 2.06 24.49 -3.52
C ASP A 10 1.23 23.57 -2.60
N ASP A 11 1.05 23.95 -1.33
CA ASP A 11 0.38 23.13 -0.31
C ASP A 11 -1.02 22.72 -0.76
N ARG A 12 -1.68 23.54 -1.58
CA ARG A 12 -2.98 23.23 -2.19
C ARG A 12 -2.89 22.09 -3.20
N LEU A 13 -1.85 22.09 -4.03
CA LEU A 13 -1.64 21.01 -5.01
C LEU A 13 -1.30 19.69 -4.33
N ALA A 14 -0.46 19.74 -3.29
CA ALA A 14 -0.14 18.56 -2.48
C ALA A 14 -1.39 17.99 -1.78
N LEU A 15 -2.23 18.86 -1.21
CA LEU A 15 -3.49 18.45 -0.58
C LEU A 15 -4.46 17.85 -1.61
N ALA A 16 -4.61 18.49 -2.78
CA ALA A 16 -5.47 17.98 -3.84
C ALA A 16 -5.00 16.61 -4.35
N ALA A 17 -3.69 16.41 -4.52
CA ALA A 17 -3.11 15.14 -4.91
C ALA A 17 -3.34 14.06 -3.83
N ALA A 18 -3.19 14.40 -2.56
CA ALA A 18 -3.47 13.48 -1.44
C ALA A 18 -4.94 13.06 -1.41
N LEU A 19 -5.87 14.01 -1.53
CA LEU A 19 -7.30 13.73 -1.58
C LEU A 19 -7.67 12.85 -2.77
N ALA A 20 -7.16 13.16 -3.97
CA ALA A 20 -7.37 12.34 -5.15
C ALA A 20 -6.86 10.90 -4.96
N THR A 21 -5.70 10.73 -4.33
CA THR A 21 -5.13 9.41 -4.02
C THR A 21 -6.02 8.64 -3.05
N VAL A 22 -6.49 9.28 -1.99
CA VAL A 22 -7.39 8.64 -1.01
C VAL A 22 -8.71 8.22 -1.66
N CYS A 23 -9.32 9.08 -2.48
CA CYS A 23 -10.54 8.75 -3.22
C CYS A 23 -10.32 7.59 -4.20
N ALA A 24 -9.19 7.58 -4.92
CA ALA A 24 -8.85 6.48 -5.83
C ALA A 24 -8.64 5.16 -5.08
N TRP A 25 -8.00 5.18 -3.90
CA TRP A 25 -7.84 3.98 -3.08
C TRP A 25 -9.18 3.49 -2.51
N ALA A 26 -10.00 4.38 -1.98
CA ALA A 26 -11.32 4.03 -1.46
C ALA A 26 -12.20 3.40 -2.56
N SER A 27 -12.21 3.97 -3.76
CA SER A 27 -12.97 3.43 -4.89
C SER A 27 -12.47 2.05 -5.33
N ALA A 28 -11.17 1.75 -5.16
CA ALA A 28 -10.62 0.44 -5.48
C ALA A 28 -11.23 -0.67 -4.62
N PHE A 29 -11.44 -0.46 -3.31
CA PHE A 29 -12.10 -1.43 -2.43
C PHE A 29 -13.54 -1.71 -2.87
N VAL A 30 -14.29 -0.66 -3.23
CA VAL A 30 -15.65 -0.82 -3.73
C VAL A 30 -15.68 -1.59 -5.05
N ALA A 31 -14.77 -1.26 -5.98
CA ALA A 31 -14.67 -1.93 -7.28
C ALA A 31 -14.28 -3.42 -7.12
N ILE A 32 -13.30 -3.74 -6.26
CA ILE A 32 -12.92 -5.13 -5.97
C ILE A 32 -14.13 -5.91 -5.43
N ARG A 33 -14.86 -5.31 -4.49
CA ARG A 33 -16.05 -5.95 -3.92
C ARG A 33 -17.14 -6.21 -4.95
N ALA A 34 -17.39 -5.24 -5.84
CA ALA A 34 -18.43 -5.36 -6.87
C ALA A 34 -18.20 -6.53 -7.83
N ILE A 35 -16.93 -6.85 -8.16
CA ILE A 35 -16.60 -7.92 -9.11
C ILE A 35 -16.05 -9.19 -8.42
N SER A 36 -16.02 -9.23 -7.10
CA SER A 36 -15.48 -10.35 -6.31
C SER A 36 -16.27 -11.65 -6.45
N SER A 37 -17.55 -11.58 -6.86
CA SER A 37 -18.40 -12.74 -7.16
C SER A 37 -18.11 -13.33 -8.53
N GLU A 38 -17.66 -12.53 -9.49
CA GLU A 38 -17.47 -12.93 -10.88
C GLU A 38 -16.08 -13.50 -11.17
N LEU A 39 -15.07 -12.96 -10.48
CA LEU A 39 -13.66 -13.32 -10.72
C LEU A 39 -13.02 -13.95 -9.48
N SER A 40 -12.16 -14.95 -9.71
CA SER A 40 -11.31 -15.47 -8.62
C SER A 40 -10.32 -14.39 -8.16
N PRO A 41 -9.85 -14.41 -6.88
CA PRO A 41 -8.87 -13.45 -6.37
C PRO A 41 -7.59 -13.37 -7.22
N GLY A 42 -7.14 -14.52 -7.72
CA GLY A 42 -5.97 -14.59 -8.61
C GLY A 42 -6.24 -13.95 -9.97
N ALA A 43 -7.38 -14.23 -10.60
CA ALA A 43 -7.74 -13.64 -11.89
C ALA A 43 -7.91 -12.12 -11.79
N MET A 44 -8.54 -11.63 -10.72
CA MET A 44 -8.67 -10.20 -10.46
C MET A 44 -7.32 -9.52 -10.26
N SER A 45 -6.44 -10.13 -9.46
CA SER A 45 -5.08 -9.61 -9.24
C SER A 45 -4.27 -9.59 -10.53
N LEU A 46 -4.34 -10.65 -11.33
CA LEU A 46 -3.66 -10.71 -12.65
C LEU A 46 -4.17 -9.63 -13.60
N LEU A 47 -5.49 -9.41 -13.68
CA LEU A 47 -6.07 -8.38 -14.53
C LEU A 47 -5.59 -6.98 -14.12
N ARG A 48 -5.68 -6.66 -12.83
CA ARG A 48 -5.22 -5.36 -12.29
C ARG A 48 -3.74 -5.13 -12.54
N LEU A 49 -2.92 -6.12 -12.20
CA LEU A 49 -1.46 -6.03 -12.37
C LEU A 49 -1.06 -6.02 -13.84
N GLY A 50 -1.74 -6.78 -14.68
CA GLY A 50 -1.50 -6.81 -16.12
C GLY A 50 -1.75 -5.45 -16.77
N VAL A 51 -2.91 -4.85 -16.50
CA VAL A 51 -3.23 -3.51 -17.00
C VAL A 51 -2.24 -2.45 -16.48
N SER A 52 -1.95 -2.47 -15.17
CA SER A 52 -0.99 -1.53 -14.58
C SER A 52 0.41 -1.70 -15.14
N THR A 53 0.86 -2.94 -15.33
CA THR A 53 2.17 -3.24 -15.91
C THR A 53 2.27 -2.78 -17.36
N LEU A 54 1.21 -2.97 -18.15
CA LEU A 54 1.17 -2.51 -19.53
C LEU A 54 1.28 -0.98 -19.62
N ILE A 55 0.51 -0.26 -18.81
CA ILE A 55 0.56 1.20 -18.76
C ILE A 55 1.96 1.69 -18.35
N LEU A 56 2.53 1.11 -17.29
CA LEU A 56 3.86 1.49 -16.81
C LEU A 56 4.96 1.12 -17.82
N ALA A 57 4.84 -0.01 -18.51
CA ALA A 57 5.78 -0.40 -19.56
C ALA A 57 5.75 0.59 -20.74
N VAL A 58 4.55 1.00 -21.17
CA VAL A 58 4.41 2.04 -22.20
C VAL A 58 5.02 3.35 -21.74
N LEU A 59 4.77 3.78 -20.51
CA LEU A 59 5.37 4.99 -19.94
C LEU A 59 6.90 4.91 -19.87
N LEU A 60 7.44 3.77 -19.44
CA LEU A 60 8.89 3.54 -19.36
C LEU A 60 9.55 3.65 -20.73
N VAL A 61 8.95 3.00 -21.74
CA VAL A 61 9.46 3.04 -23.12
C VAL A 61 9.36 4.44 -23.72
N THR A 62 8.24 5.13 -23.51
CA THR A 62 8.04 6.48 -24.06
C THR A 62 8.93 7.53 -23.40
N ARG A 63 9.17 7.40 -22.09
CA ARG A 63 10.04 8.31 -21.33
C ARG A 63 11.52 8.00 -21.47
N ARG A 64 11.86 6.82 -22.04
CA ARG A 64 13.25 6.36 -22.18
C ARG A 64 14.05 6.39 -20.88
N GLU A 65 13.37 6.12 -19.75
CA GLU A 65 14.01 6.09 -18.45
C GLU A 65 15.00 4.90 -18.38
N PRO A 66 16.21 5.09 -17.85
CA PRO A 66 17.16 4.01 -17.68
C PRO A 66 16.65 3.00 -16.66
N LEU A 67 16.84 1.71 -16.92
CA LEU A 67 16.52 0.68 -15.96
C LEU A 67 17.43 0.78 -14.73
N PRO A 68 16.89 0.53 -13.54
CA PRO A 68 17.66 0.57 -12.31
C PRO A 68 18.78 -0.49 -12.32
N GLY A 69 19.91 -0.20 -11.68
CA GLY A 69 21.02 -1.11 -11.56
C GLY A 69 20.62 -2.42 -10.86
N ARG A 70 21.40 -3.49 -11.09
CA ARG A 70 21.15 -4.84 -10.55
C ARG A 70 20.90 -4.89 -9.04
N ALA A 71 21.58 -4.03 -8.27
CA ALA A 71 21.42 -3.96 -6.82
C ALA A 71 20.04 -3.43 -6.40
N ALA A 72 19.45 -2.50 -7.18
CA ALA A 72 18.11 -1.98 -6.93
C ALA A 72 17.03 -2.95 -7.42
N MET A 73 17.31 -3.76 -8.44
CA MET A 73 16.37 -4.75 -8.97
C MET A 73 15.93 -5.79 -7.95
N GLY A 74 16.83 -6.22 -7.04
CA GLY A 74 16.48 -7.17 -5.98
C GLY A 74 15.42 -6.62 -5.03
N GLY A 75 15.57 -5.38 -4.59
CA GLY A 75 14.58 -4.69 -3.75
C GLY A 75 13.27 -4.45 -4.50
N ALA A 76 13.34 -4.06 -5.76
CA ALA A 76 12.16 -3.88 -6.62
C ALA A 76 11.42 -5.20 -6.84
N ALA A 77 12.13 -6.32 -7.09
CA ALA A 77 11.52 -7.63 -7.24
C ALA A 77 10.84 -8.11 -5.94
N LEU A 78 11.50 -7.94 -4.79
CA LEU A 78 10.92 -8.27 -3.49
C LEU A 78 9.67 -7.42 -3.19
N CYS A 79 9.73 -6.12 -3.46
CA CYS A 79 8.58 -5.24 -3.39
C CYS A 79 7.45 -5.72 -4.33
N GLY A 80 7.78 -6.08 -5.57
CA GLY A 80 6.84 -6.62 -6.54
C GLY A 80 6.13 -7.88 -6.04
N VAL A 81 6.87 -8.85 -5.52
CA VAL A 81 6.30 -10.09 -4.98
C VAL A 81 5.43 -9.82 -3.75
N LEU A 82 5.91 -9.03 -2.81
CA LEU A 82 5.20 -8.78 -1.55
C LEU A 82 3.99 -7.88 -1.76
N TRP A 83 4.19 -6.70 -2.34
CA TRP A 83 3.12 -5.69 -2.44
C TRP A 83 2.19 -5.94 -3.62
N PHE A 84 2.75 -6.25 -4.80
CA PHE A 84 1.89 -6.46 -5.97
C PHE A 84 1.39 -7.91 -6.10
N GLY A 85 2.17 -8.90 -5.66
CA GLY A 85 1.76 -10.31 -5.65
C GLY A 85 0.91 -10.66 -4.43
N ILE A 86 1.57 -10.93 -3.30
CA ILE A 86 0.93 -11.48 -2.10
C ILE A 86 -0.17 -10.56 -1.56
N TYR A 87 0.08 -9.26 -1.44
CA TYR A 87 -0.90 -8.30 -0.97
C TYR A 87 -2.19 -8.32 -1.80
N ASN A 88 -2.08 -8.25 -3.13
CA ASN A 88 -3.28 -8.18 -3.98
C ASN A 88 -4.14 -9.45 -3.89
N VAL A 89 -3.51 -10.62 -3.89
CA VAL A 89 -4.23 -11.89 -3.78
C VAL A 89 -4.84 -12.06 -2.39
N ALA A 90 -4.09 -11.73 -1.34
CA ALA A 90 -4.56 -11.82 0.04
C ALA A 90 -5.71 -10.84 0.31
N LEU A 91 -5.61 -9.60 -0.19
CA LEU A 91 -6.67 -8.60 -0.08
C LEU A 91 -7.93 -9.06 -0.80
N ALA A 92 -7.83 -9.43 -2.07
CA ALA A 92 -8.97 -9.91 -2.85
C ALA A 92 -9.62 -11.17 -2.26
N SER A 93 -8.84 -12.04 -1.61
CA SER A 93 -9.35 -13.20 -0.88
C SER A 93 -10.11 -12.78 0.38
N GLY A 94 -9.58 -11.82 1.14
CA GLY A 94 -10.22 -11.27 2.33
C GLY A 94 -11.55 -10.57 2.02
N GLU A 95 -11.59 -9.76 0.96
CA GLU A 95 -12.78 -9.00 0.54
C GLU A 95 -13.95 -9.89 0.06
N ARG A 96 -13.71 -11.15 -0.26
CA ARG A 96 -14.78 -12.11 -0.53
C ARG A 96 -15.53 -12.53 0.74
N LEU A 97 -14.88 -12.45 1.89
CA LEU A 97 -15.35 -12.98 3.16
C LEU A 97 -15.90 -11.88 4.09
N VAL A 98 -15.52 -10.63 3.87
CA VAL A 98 -15.98 -9.47 4.64
C VAL A 98 -16.40 -8.34 3.69
N ASP A 99 -17.11 -7.34 4.23
CA ASP A 99 -17.43 -6.13 3.46
C ASP A 99 -16.19 -5.27 3.19
N ALA A 100 -16.27 -4.41 2.17
CA ALA A 100 -15.16 -3.56 1.74
C ALA A 100 -14.65 -2.64 2.85
N GLY A 101 -15.54 -2.15 3.71
CA GLY A 101 -15.18 -1.30 4.85
C GLY A 101 -14.34 -2.05 5.88
N THR A 102 -14.75 -3.27 6.25
CA THR A 102 -14.00 -4.14 7.17
C THR A 102 -12.66 -4.54 6.58
N ALA A 103 -12.58 -4.91 5.30
CA ALA A 103 -11.31 -5.21 4.63
C ALA A 103 -10.37 -4.00 4.63
N ALA A 104 -10.89 -2.83 4.28
CA ALA A 104 -10.12 -1.58 4.32
C ALA A 104 -9.59 -1.27 5.71
N LEU A 105 -10.39 -1.46 6.77
CA LEU A 105 -9.96 -1.25 8.15
C LEU A 105 -8.80 -2.17 8.54
N LEU A 106 -8.93 -3.46 8.27
CA LEU A 106 -7.90 -4.45 8.60
C LEU A 106 -6.58 -4.17 7.87
N VAL A 107 -6.64 -3.77 6.61
CA VAL A 107 -5.44 -3.43 5.82
C VAL A 107 -4.82 -2.11 6.26
N ASN A 108 -5.61 -1.17 6.76
CA ASN A 108 -5.12 0.12 7.27
C ASN A 108 -4.25 0.03 8.54
N ILE A 109 -4.04 -1.15 9.12
CA ILE A 109 -2.93 -1.39 10.06
C ILE A 109 -1.55 -1.32 9.37
N GLY A 110 -1.52 -1.46 8.05
CA GLY A 110 -0.30 -1.45 7.23
C GLY A 110 0.61 -0.24 7.47
N PRO A 111 0.15 1.02 7.46
CA PRO A 111 0.97 2.18 7.77
C PRO A 111 1.65 2.12 9.14
N VAL A 112 0.99 1.55 10.16
CA VAL A 112 1.58 1.35 11.48
C VAL A 112 2.68 0.30 11.42
N LEU A 113 2.45 -0.80 10.70
CA LEU A 113 3.47 -1.84 10.46
C LEU A 113 4.66 -1.28 9.68
N ILE A 114 4.43 -0.44 8.67
CA ILE A 114 5.49 0.24 7.92
C ILE A 114 6.33 1.09 8.86
N ALA A 115 5.69 1.89 9.72
CA ALA A 115 6.38 2.74 10.68
C ALA A 115 7.24 1.93 11.66
N LEU A 116 6.70 0.83 12.19
CA LEU A 116 7.41 -0.08 13.08
C LEU A 116 8.59 -0.75 12.38
N LEU A 117 8.37 -1.33 11.20
CA LEU A 117 9.43 -1.99 10.43
C LEU A 117 10.51 -1.02 9.98
N ALA A 118 10.16 0.17 9.51
CA ALA A 118 11.12 1.20 9.13
C ALA A 118 11.93 1.68 10.35
N GLY A 119 11.26 1.92 11.48
CA GLY A 119 11.92 2.34 12.72
C GLY A 119 12.94 1.31 13.21
N VAL A 120 12.61 0.01 13.15
CA VAL A 120 13.48 -1.07 13.64
C VAL A 120 14.51 -1.51 12.59
N LEU A 121 14.06 -1.88 11.38
CA LEU A 121 14.93 -2.49 10.36
C LEU A 121 15.83 -1.45 9.68
N LEU A 122 15.31 -0.26 9.41
CA LEU A 122 16.05 0.82 8.76
C LEU A 122 16.68 1.79 9.77
N ARG A 123 16.44 1.59 11.07
CA ARG A 123 16.96 2.43 12.15
C ARG A 123 16.57 3.91 11.98
N GLU A 124 15.42 4.19 11.38
CA GLU A 124 14.92 5.55 11.17
C GLU A 124 14.42 6.20 12.48
N GLY A 125 14.27 5.40 13.55
CA GLY A 125 13.73 5.83 14.82
C GLY A 125 12.22 6.03 14.79
N PHE A 126 11.69 6.60 15.89
CA PHE A 126 10.25 6.81 16.09
C PHE A 126 9.98 8.28 16.41
N PRO A 127 9.92 9.18 15.42
CA PRO A 127 9.63 10.58 15.66
C PRO A 127 8.23 10.75 16.29
N ARG A 128 8.12 11.66 17.26
CA ARG A 128 6.86 11.91 18.01
C ARG A 128 5.63 12.10 17.12
N PRO A 129 5.68 12.86 16.00
CA PRO A 129 4.53 13.02 15.11
C PRO A 129 4.08 11.69 14.49
N LEU A 130 5.02 10.79 14.15
CA LEU A 130 4.71 9.46 13.61
C LEU A 130 3.97 8.60 14.63
N LEU A 131 4.43 8.59 15.89
CA LEU A 131 3.77 7.87 16.98
C LEU A 131 2.37 8.41 17.24
N ALA A 132 2.22 9.75 17.32
CA ALA A 132 0.92 10.39 17.51
C ALA A 132 -0.05 10.06 16.35
N GLY A 133 0.39 10.17 15.12
CA GLY A 133 -0.42 9.82 13.94
C GLY A 133 -0.83 8.34 13.93
N SER A 134 0.10 7.45 14.27
CA SER A 134 -0.16 6.01 14.35
C SER A 134 -1.17 5.66 15.45
N THR A 135 -1.07 6.27 16.63
CA THR A 135 -2.01 6.04 17.72
C THR A 135 -3.41 6.56 17.40
N ILE A 136 -3.51 7.74 16.79
CA ILE A 136 -4.80 8.29 16.33
C ILE A 136 -5.43 7.39 15.28
N GLY A 137 -4.63 6.94 14.31
CA GLY A 137 -5.08 6.01 13.27
C GLY A 137 -5.59 4.69 13.84
N LEU A 138 -4.84 4.07 14.77
CA LEU A 138 -5.27 2.85 15.45
C LEU A 138 -6.56 3.07 16.28
N ALA A 139 -6.67 4.18 16.99
CA ALA A 139 -7.90 4.51 17.73
C ALA A 139 -9.10 4.63 16.77
N GLY A 140 -8.93 5.27 15.61
CA GLY A 140 -9.96 5.33 14.57
C GLY A 140 -10.37 3.95 14.06
N ILE A 141 -9.41 3.07 13.78
CA ILE A 141 -9.66 1.68 13.39
C ILE A 141 -10.46 0.94 14.48
N CYS A 142 -10.07 1.09 15.75
CA CYS A 142 -10.78 0.47 16.87
C CYS A 142 -12.23 0.95 17.00
N VAL A 143 -12.47 2.26 16.88
CA VAL A 143 -13.84 2.83 16.94
C VAL A 143 -14.72 2.25 15.85
N ILE A 144 -14.21 2.18 14.61
CA ILE A 144 -14.98 1.64 13.49
C ILE A 144 -15.18 0.13 13.66
N ALA A 145 -14.16 -0.60 14.11
CA ALA A 145 -14.26 -2.04 14.37
C ALA A 145 -15.32 -2.38 15.45
N LEU A 146 -15.42 -1.57 16.50
CA LEU A 146 -16.46 -1.72 17.53
C LEU A 146 -17.87 -1.49 16.97
N GLY A 147 -18.03 -0.57 16.02
CA GLY A 147 -19.30 -0.34 15.32
C GLY A 147 -19.67 -1.45 14.33
N ALA A 148 -18.66 -2.09 13.73
CA ALA A 148 -18.82 -3.16 12.75
C ALA A 148 -18.98 -4.58 13.38
N SER A 149 -18.93 -4.70 14.68
CA SER A 149 -18.86 -5.99 15.42
C SER A 149 -20.01 -6.98 15.17
N ARG A 150 -21.07 -6.59 14.45
CA ARG A 150 -22.17 -7.51 14.04
C ARG A 150 -21.88 -8.33 12.78
N VAL A 151 -20.78 -8.07 12.08
CA VAL A 151 -20.48 -8.70 10.77
C VAL A 151 -19.12 -9.42 10.76
N MET A 152 -18.39 -9.46 11.86
CA MET A 152 -17.10 -10.17 11.92
C MET A 152 -17.31 -11.66 11.74
N ARG A 153 -17.01 -12.14 10.56
CA ARG A 153 -16.86 -13.53 10.13
C ARG A 153 -15.63 -13.65 9.23
N PRO A 154 -15.09 -14.82 9.10
CA PRO A 154 -14.46 -15.75 10.04
C PRO A 154 -12.95 -15.49 10.14
N PHE A 155 -12.24 -16.21 10.97
CA PHE A 155 -10.78 -16.18 11.15
C PHE A 155 -9.98 -16.09 9.82
N ALA A 156 -10.45 -16.78 8.78
CA ALA A 156 -9.85 -16.75 7.44
C ALA A 156 -9.85 -15.36 6.79
N ALA A 157 -10.90 -14.55 7.00
CA ALA A 157 -10.94 -13.18 6.44
C ALA A 157 -9.94 -12.26 7.13
N CYS A 158 -9.90 -12.33 8.47
CA CYS A 158 -8.96 -11.54 9.26
C CYS A 158 -7.51 -11.92 8.94
N SER A 159 -7.21 -13.22 8.82
CA SER A 159 -5.86 -13.71 8.49
C SER A 159 -5.43 -13.26 7.08
N SER A 160 -6.33 -13.31 6.09
CA SER A 160 -6.03 -12.84 4.73
C SER A 160 -5.75 -11.33 4.68
N CYS A 161 -6.58 -10.51 5.34
CA CYS A 161 -6.37 -9.07 5.40
C CYS A 161 -5.11 -8.68 6.20
N LEU A 162 -4.81 -9.40 7.29
CA LEU A 162 -3.56 -9.19 8.04
C LEU A 162 -2.34 -9.61 7.23
N LEU A 163 -2.40 -10.72 6.49
CA LEU A 163 -1.35 -11.11 5.56
C LEU A 163 -1.13 -10.03 4.50
N ALA A 164 -2.20 -9.47 3.96
CA ALA A 164 -2.11 -8.35 3.04
C ALA A 164 -1.39 -7.15 3.69
N ALA A 165 -1.77 -6.75 4.91
CA ALA A 165 -1.14 -5.64 5.62
C ALA A 165 0.37 -5.86 5.86
N VAL A 166 0.75 -7.09 6.26
CA VAL A 166 2.17 -7.46 6.48
C VAL A 166 2.94 -7.46 5.16
N ALA A 167 2.38 -8.06 4.11
CA ALA A 167 3.00 -8.09 2.79
C ALA A 167 3.17 -6.67 2.21
N TYR A 168 2.18 -5.81 2.37
CA TYR A 168 2.25 -4.40 2.02
C TYR A 168 3.38 -3.69 2.76
N ALA A 169 3.41 -3.81 4.09
CA ALA A 169 4.44 -3.19 4.91
C ALA A 169 5.85 -3.68 4.56
N GLY A 170 6.03 -4.98 4.38
CA GLY A 170 7.29 -5.58 3.95
C GLY A 170 7.73 -5.08 2.58
N GLY A 171 6.82 -4.99 1.62
CA GLY A 171 7.09 -4.47 0.28
C GLY A 171 7.54 -3.01 0.29
N VAL A 172 6.83 -2.16 1.04
CA VAL A 172 7.20 -0.73 1.20
C VAL A 172 8.58 -0.56 1.84
N VAL A 173 8.88 -1.35 2.87
CA VAL A 173 10.20 -1.26 3.54
C VAL A 173 11.31 -1.80 2.64
N ALA A 174 11.06 -2.88 1.89
CA ALA A 174 12.03 -3.48 0.99
C ALA A 174 12.46 -2.55 -0.17
N GLN A 175 11.58 -1.66 -0.64
CA GLN A 175 11.92 -0.72 -1.72
C GLN A 175 12.78 0.47 -1.26
N LYS A 176 12.74 0.87 0.02
CA LYS A 176 13.47 2.05 0.53
C LYS A 176 14.99 1.99 0.24
N PRO A 177 15.72 0.90 0.56
CA PRO A 177 17.13 0.79 0.22
C PRO A 177 17.41 0.78 -1.29
N ALA A 178 16.47 0.27 -2.09
CA ALA A 178 16.59 0.25 -3.54
C ALA A 178 16.48 1.67 -4.12
N LEU A 179 15.50 2.46 -3.64
CA LEU A 179 15.32 3.85 -4.04
C LEU A 179 16.50 4.73 -3.64
N ALA A 180 17.04 4.56 -2.43
CA ALA A 180 18.22 5.31 -2.00
C ALA A 180 19.46 5.07 -2.89
N ARG A 181 19.58 3.87 -3.47
CA ARG A 181 20.68 3.53 -4.39
C ARG A 181 20.45 3.98 -5.84
N SER A 182 19.22 4.24 -6.23
CA SER A 182 18.89 4.71 -7.58
C SER A 182 18.95 6.23 -7.71
N SER A 183 18.96 6.95 -6.57
CA SER A 183 19.03 8.42 -6.51
C SER A 183 20.46 8.95 -6.34
N ALA A 184 21.44 8.06 -6.19
CA ALA A 184 22.87 8.36 -6.08
C ALA A 184 23.59 8.09 -7.40
#